data_76c679300083da6c40ab24fec98ec2aa
#
_entry.id   76c679300083da6c40ab24fec98ec2aa
#
_cell.length_a   1.000
_cell.length_b   1.000
_cell.length_c   1.000
_cell.angle_alpha   90.00
_cell.angle_beta   90.00
_cell.angle_gamma   90.00
#
_symmetry.space_group_name_H-M   'P 1'
#
loop_
_entity.id
_entity.type
_entity.pdbx_description
1 polymer ?
#
loop_
_entity_poly.entity_id
_entity_poly.type
_entity_poly.pdbx_seq_one_letter_code
_entity_poly.pdbx_strand_id
1 'polypeptide(L)'
;MKRSYYTIRMILLLGLIAFLMGFSIQRNDQRFVQDLSVTFIKNDQPFMALEAVNKLLIQNKDSLLTTPKETLVLKEMEARLVLHPMVRKAQVYVTIDGVLGAKIEQRKPIARVSGAESFYIDEDGIPMPLSPLYAARVPLVNGDALLYVGQVHELILILNQDAFMGPRLVSITVGRDGQMVLGLRDTDFAIVLGPVVRVQEKLKNFKAFYQKLAQTEELKGYKNIDLRYNNQVVATK
;
A
#
# COMPACT_ATOMS: atom_id res chain seq x y z
N MET A 1 49.20 -41.00 -33.71
CA MET A 1 49.02 -39.65 -34.24
C MET A 1 47.58 -39.10 -34.10
N LYS A 2 46.53 -39.82 -34.41
CA LYS A 2 45.13 -39.28 -34.30
C LYS A 2 44.72 -38.90 -32.87
N ARG A 3 45.13 -39.69 -31.81
CA ARG A 3 44.76 -39.44 -30.44
C ARG A 3 45.39 -38.17 -29.86
N SER A 4 46.64 -37.88 -30.23
CA SER A 4 47.35 -36.64 -29.82
C SER A 4 46.72 -35.38 -30.43
N TYR A 5 46.23 -35.48 -31.68
CA TYR A 5 45.54 -34.39 -32.37
C TYR A 5 44.24 -34.01 -31.67
N TYR A 6 43.44 -34.98 -31.21
CA TYR A 6 42.20 -34.71 -30.44
C TYR A 6 42.46 -34.09 -29.06
N THR A 7 43.54 -34.51 -28.37
CA THR A 7 43.89 -33.91 -27.08
C THR A 7 44.34 -32.46 -27.23
N ILE A 8 45.16 -32.15 -28.23
CA ILE A 8 45.59 -30.78 -28.53
C ILE A 8 44.42 -29.89 -28.86
N ARG A 9 43.49 -30.38 -29.72
CA ARG A 9 42.28 -29.65 -30.09
C ARG A 9 41.37 -29.38 -28.88
N MET A 10 41.24 -30.35 -27.95
CA MET A 10 40.47 -30.21 -26.74
C MET A 10 41.05 -29.16 -25.75
N ILE A 11 42.39 -29.14 -25.65
CA ILE A 11 43.11 -28.14 -24.83
C ILE A 11 42.96 -26.74 -25.43
N LEU A 12 43.04 -26.58 -26.73
CA LEU A 12 42.82 -25.33 -27.42
C LEU A 12 41.38 -24.82 -27.24
N LEU A 13 40.38 -25.73 -27.30
CA LEU A 13 38.99 -25.39 -27.06
C LEU A 13 38.72 -24.94 -25.61
N LEU A 14 39.31 -25.65 -24.64
CA LEU A 14 39.23 -25.25 -23.24
C LEU A 14 39.90 -23.90 -22.98
N GLY A 15 41.06 -23.65 -23.56
CA GLY A 15 41.76 -22.36 -23.50
C GLY A 15 40.94 -21.22 -24.09
N LEU A 16 40.27 -21.47 -25.24
CA LEU A 16 39.37 -20.49 -25.86
C LEU A 16 38.15 -20.18 -24.96
N ILE A 17 37.54 -21.20 -24.38
CA ILE A 17 36.40 -21.01 -23.48
C ILE A 17 36.82 -20.19 -22.25
N ALA A 18 37.96 -20.55 -21.62
CA ALA A 18 38.49 -19.81 -20.47
C ALA A 18 38.80 -18.35 -20.82
N PHE A 19 39.42 -18.11 -21.98
CA PHE A 19 39.67 -16.76 -22.52
C PHE A 19 38.38 -15.95 -22.73
N LEU A 20 37.38 -16.55 -23.42
CA LEU A 20 36.10 -15.90 -23.66
C LEU A 20 35.36 -15.61 -22.35
N MET A 21 35.44 -16.53 -21.37
CA MET A 21 34.84 -16.35 -20.06
C MET A 21 35.52 -15.21 -19.28
N GLY A 22 36.85 -15.18 -19.24
CA GLY A 22 37.59 -14.09 -18.62
C GLY A 22 37.35 -12.73 -19.27
N PHE A 23 37.34 -12.70 -20.61
CA PHE A 23 37.02 -11.48 -21.36
C PHE A 23 35.58 -11.00 -21.10
N SER A 24 34.61 -11.92 -21.04
CA SER A 24 33.21 -11.60 -20.74
C SER A 24 33.04 -11.02 -19.34
N ILE A 25 33.70 -11.62 -18.33
CA ILE A 25 33.67 -11.13 -16.95
C ILE A 25 34.27 -9.73 -16.90
N GLN A 26 35.48 -9.53 -17.40
CA GLN A 26 36.16 -8.23 -17.38
C GLN A 26 35.36 -7.13 -18.10
N ARG A 27 34.69 -7.46 -19.22
CA ARG A 27 33.83 -6.52 -19.93
C ARG A 27 32.56 -6.21 -19.16
N ASN A 28 32.02 -7.16 -18.40
CA ASN A 28 30.85 -6.94 -17.57
C ASN A 28 31.16 -6.02 -16.37
N ASP A 29 32.29 -6.22 -15.71
CA ASP A 29 32.75 -5.44 -14.55
C ASP A 29 33.00 -3.96 -14.87
N GLN A 30 33.32 -3.64 -16.11
CA GLN A 30 33.54 -2.27 -16.59
C GLN A 30 32.25 -1.55 -17.03
N ARG A 31 31.08 -2.19 -16.93
CA ARG A 31 29.82 -1.53 -17.26
C ARG A 31 29.33 -0.68 -16.12
N PHE A 32 29.15 0.60 -16.38
CA PHE A 32 28.57 1.58 -15.46
C PHE A 32 27.05 1.63 -15.61
N VAL A 33 26.38 2.18 -14.57
CA VAL A 33 24.97 2.53 -14.66
C VAL A 33 24.80 3.66 -15.67
N GLN A 34 23.94 3.46 -16.66
CA GLN A 34 23.71 4.43 -17.72
C GLN A 34 22.45 5.26 -17.54
N ASP A 35 21.42 4.65 -16.92
CA ASP A 35 20.11 5.28 -16.78
C ASP A 35 19.38 4.75 -15.52
N LEU A 36 18.36 5.49 -15.09
CA LEU A 36 17.51 5.17 -13.98
C LEU A 36 16.06 5.05 -14.43
N SER A 37 15.44 3.91 -14.15
CA SER A 37 14.04 3.64 -14.47
C SER A 37 13.25 3.30 -13.22
N VAL A 38 12.28 4.15 -12.84
CA VAL A 38 11.39 3.91 -11.70
C VAL A 38 9.99 3.62 -12.22
N THR A 39 9.42 2.52 -11.74
CA THR A 39 8.06 2.10 -12.09
C THR A 39 7.24 1.87 -10.83
N PHE A 40 6.09 2.54 -10.73
CA PHE A 40 5.09 2.24 -9.71
C PHE A 40 4.21 1.09 -10.17
N ILE A 41 4.05 0.08 -9.30
CA ILE A 41 3.21 -1.08 -9.56
C ILE A 41 1.91 -0.99 -8.74
N LYS A 42 0.80 -1.45 -9.33
CA LYS A 42 -0.53 -1.54 -8.70
C LYS A 42 -1.21 -0.22 -8.32
N ASN A 43 -0.71 0.92 -8.74
CA ASN A 43 -1.32 2.21 -8.39
C ASN A 43 -1.28 3.15 -9.60
N ASP A 44 -2.47 3.54 -10.07
CA ASP A 44 -2.61 4.51 -11.18
C ASP A 44 -2.33 5.95 -10.73
N GLN A 45 -2.33 6.21 -9.42
CA GLN A 45 -2.15 7.55 -8.85
C GLN A 45 -1.01 7.55 -7.85
N PRO A 46 0.12 8.22 -8.15
CA PRO A 46 1.27 8.24 -7.27
C PRO A 46 1.03 9.12 -6.05
N PHE A 47 1.26 8.59 -4.84
CA PHE A 47 1.29 9.35 -3.60
C PHE A 47 2.62 10.05 -3.35
N MET A 48 3.67 9.66 -4.08
CA MET A 48 5.00 10.25 -4.01
C MET A 48 5.52 10.61 -5.40
N ALA A 49 6.32 11.67 -5.47
CA ALA A 49 6.93 12.11 -6.72
C ALA A 49 8.07 11.17 -7.14
N LEU A 50 8.27 11.03 -8.45
CA LEU A 50 9.41 10.29 -9.02
C LEU A 50 10.76 10.87 -8.54
N GLU A 51 10.83 12.19 -8.39
CA GLU A 51 12.02 12.90 -7.90
C GLU A 51 12.39 12.50 -6.47
N ALA A 52 11.37 12.25 -5.61
CA ALA A 52 11.60 11.77 -4.25
C ALA A 52 12.17 10.36 -4.25
N VAL A 53 11.68 9.48 -5.12
CA VAL A 53 12.22 8.12 -5.30
C VAL A 53 13.65 8.19 -5.83
N ASN A 54 13.88 9.00 -6.86
CA ASN A 54 15.22 9.20 -7.42
C ASN A 54 16.21 9.66 -6.34
N LYS A 55 15.82 10.60 -5.49
CA LYS A 55 16.65 11.07 -4.39
C LYS A 55 16.95 9.99 -3.35
N LEU A 56 16.03 9.07 -3.09
CA LEU A 56 16.25 7.94 -2.19
C LEU A 56 17.18 6.87 -2.77
N LEU A 57 17.11 6.64 -4.08
CA LEU A 57 17.98 5.72 -4.79
C LEU A 57 19.39 6.28 -4.92
N ILE A 58 19.50 7.59 -5.14
CA ILE A 58 20.73 8.27 -5.53
C ILE A 58 21.07 9.33 -4.48
N GLN A 59 22.04 9.04 -3.62
CA GLN A 59 22.59 10.09 -2.75
C GLN A 59 23.33 11.18 -3.56
N ASN A 60 23.99 10.79 -4.68
CA ASN A 60 24.62 11.70 -5.64
C ASN A 60 24.49 11.14 -7.07
N LYS A 61 23.79 11.86 -7.95
CA LYS A 61 23.53 11.46 -9.33
C LYS A 61 24.83 11.23 -10.13
N ASP A 62 25.82 12.06 -9.90
CA ASP A 62 27.12 11.97 -10.57
C ASP A 62 27.95 10.77 -10.10
N SER A 63 27.74 10.34 -8.86
CA SER A 63 28.41 9.15 -8.31
C SER A 63 27.85 7.84 -8.86
N LEU A 64 26.56 7.77 -9.20
CA LEU A 64 25.93 6.55 -9.71
C LEU A 64 26.35 6.22 -11.15
N LEU A 65 26.39 7.23 -12.01
CA LEU A 65 26.80 7.06 -13.40
C LEU A 65 28.28 6.66 -13.55
N THR A 66 29.07 6.83 -12.50
CA THR A 66 30.48 6.43 -12.42
C THR A 66 30.71 5.17 -11.59
N THR A 67 29.64 4.59 -10.99
CA THR A 67 29.76 3.40 -10.13
C THR A 67 29.63 2.14 -10.96
N PRO A 68 30.59 1.19 -10.86
CA PRO A 68 30.47 -0.12 -11.49
C PRO A 68 29.25 -0.86 -10.95
N LYS A 69 28.54 -1.60 -11.81
CA LYS A 69 27.33 -2.35 -11.43
C LYS A 69 27.50 -3.25 -10.22
N GLU A 70 28.66 -3.85 -10.09
CA GLU A 70 28.96 -4.86 -9.06
C GLU A 70 29.20 -4.27 -7.68
N THR A 71 29.50 -2.97 -7.59
CA THR A 71 29.63 -2.25 -6.31
C THR A 71 28.30 -1.76 -5.77
N LEU A 72 27.19 -1.91 -6.54
CA LEU A 72 25.86 -1.51 -6.10
C LEU A 72 25.29 -2.50 -5.09
N VAL A 73 25.06 -2.04 -3.88
CA VAL A 73 24.38 -2.85 -2.85
C VAL A 73 22.88 -2.68 -2.99
N LEU A 74 22.26 -3.42 -3.94
CA LEU A 74 20.84 -3.30 -4.29
C LEU A 74 19.93 -3.50 -3.07
N LYS A 75 20.29 -4.41 -2.13
CA LYS A 75 19.53 -4.62 -0.89
C LYS A 75 19.48 -3.39 0.02
N GLU A 76 20.57 -2.61 0.07
CA GLU A 76 20.58 -1.37 0.86
C GLU A 76 19.72 -0.30 0.20
N MET A 77 19.68 -0.26 -1.13
CA MET A 77 18.80 0.64 -1.88
C MET A 77 17.33 0.28 -1.66
N GLU A 78 16.99 -1.01 -1.72
CA GLU A 78 15.65 -1.51 -1.38
C GLU A 78 15.26 -1.15 0.06
N ALA A 79 16.13 -1.40 1.02
CA ALA A 79 15.89 -1.07 2.42
C ALA A 79 15.63 0.43 2.63
N ARG A 80 16.41 1.31 1.98
CA ARG A 80 16.17 2.76 2.03
C ARG A 80 14.83 3.16 1.44
N LEU A 81 14.42 2.55 0.34
CA LEU A 81 13.10 2.81 -0.26
C LEU A 81 11.97 2.38 0.67
N VAL A 82 12.09 1.21 1.31
CA VAL A 82 11.07 0.67 2.23
C VAL A 82 10.95 1.47 3.53
N LEU A 83 12.02 2.19 3.94
CA LEU A 83 11.95 3.13 5.05
C LEU A 83 11.04 4.35 4.78
N HIS A 84 10.76 4.64 3.51
CA HIS A 84 9.85 5.72 3.18
C HIS A 84 8.40 5.35 3.54
N PRO A 85 7.67 6.17 4.33
CA PRO A 85 6.38 5.79 4.91
C PRO A 85 5.25 5.54 3.88
N MET A 86 5.43 5.95 2.63
CA MET A 86 4.48 5.69 1.54
C MET A 86 4.83 4.43 0.73
N VAL A 87 5.96 3.78 1.01
CA VAL A 87 6.41 2.58 0.29
C VAL A 87 6.01 1.33 1.09
N ARG A 88 5.30 0.41 0.43
CA ARG A 88 4.97 -0.90 1.00
C ARG A 88 6.04 -1.92 0.68
N LYS A 89 6.46 -1.97 -0.60
CA LYS A 89 7.52 -2.86 -1.10
C LYS A 89 8.34 -2.13 -2.16
N ALA A 90 9.61 -2.45 -2.21
CA ALA A 90 10.50 -2.00 -3.26
C ALA A 90 11.34 -3.17 -3.75
N GLN A 91 11.59 -3.21 -5.04
CA GLN A 91 12.53 -4.12 -5.69
C GLN A 91 13.46 -3.31 -6.57
N VAL A 92 14.76 -3.41 -6.31
CA VAL A 92 15.80 -2.74 -7.09
C VAL A 92 16.56 -3.77 -7.91
N TYR A 93 16.81 -3.49 -9.16
CA TYR A 93 17.53 -4.38 -10.07
C TYR A 93 18.36 -3.58 -11.06
N VAL A 94 19.36 -4.23 -11.64
CA VAL A 94 20.16 -3.68 -12.73
C VAL A 94 19.99 -4.56 -13.95
N THR A 95 19.69 -3.95 -15.09
CA THR A 95 19.59 -4.66 -16.36
C THR A 95 20.96 -4.96 -16.94
N ILE A 96 21.01 -5.88 -17.91
CA ILE A 96 22.25 -6.20 -18.64
C ILE A 96 22.81 -4.94 -19.32
N ASP A 97 21.93 -4.05 -19.80
CA ASP A 97 22.32 -2.82 -20.51
C ASP A 97 22.77 -1.68 -19.58
N GLY A 98 22.76 -1.90 -18.25
CA GLY A 98 23.21 -0.89 -17.27
C GLY A 98 22.13 0.06 -16.78
N VAL A 99 20.84 -0.24 -16.97
CA VAL A 99 19.76 0.52 -16.41
C VAL A 99 19.51 0.07 -14.97
N LEU A 100 19.62 0.98 -14.00
CA LEU A 100 19.18 0.76 -12.62
C LEU A 100 17.66 0.93 -12.57
N GLY A 101 16.95 -0.18 -12.32
CA GLY A 101 15.50 -0.18 -12.22
C GLY A 101 15.02 -0.27 -10.77
N ALA A 102 13.93 0.44 -10.46
CA ALA A 102 13.20 0.27 -9.20
C ALA A 102 11.72 0.05 -9.48
N LYS A 103 11.18 -1.05 -8.96
CA LYS A 103 9.74 -1.33 -8.92
C LYS A 103 9.23 -1.04 -7.53
N ILE A 104 8.28 -0.13 -7.40
CA ILE A 104 7.77 0.34 -6.12
C ILE A 104 6.28 0.05 -6.03
N GLU A 105 5.91 -0.68 -5.00
CA GLU A 105 4.53 -0.85 -4.56
C GLU A 105 4.27 0.17 -3.45
N GLN A 106 3.39 1.13 -3.69
CA GLN A 106 3.00 2.12 -2.70
C GLN A 106 1.99 1.53 -1.72
N ARG A 107 1.92 2.08 -0.49
CA ARG A 107 0.86 1.77 0.46
C ARG A 107 -0.47 2.27 -0.07
N LYS A 108 -1.52 1.51 0.19
CA LYS A 108 -2.88 1.85 -0.22
C LYS A 108 -3.69 2.29 0.99
N PRO A 109 -4.04 3.56 1.10
CA PRO A 109 -4.85 4.06 2.21
C PRO A 109 -6.27 3.49 2.17
N ILE A 110 -6.81 3.15 3.33
CA ILE A 110 -8.19 2.69 3.52
C ILE A 110 -9.02 3.61 4.40
N ALA A 111 -8.38 4.51 5.15
CA ALA A 111 -9.03 5.54 5.96
C ALA A 111 -8.14 6.76 6.11
N ARG A 112 -8.74 7.91 6.38
CA ARG A 112 -8.06 9.14 6.77
C ARG A 112 -8.44 9.52 8.18
N VAL A 113 -7.48 9.53 9.10
CA VAL A 113 -7.66 10.02 10.47
C VAL A 113 -7.52 11.54 10.49
N SER A 114 -8.50 12.20 11.07
CA SER A 114 -8.52 13.65 11.29
C SER A 114 -8.15 13.95 12.75
N GLY A 115 -7.20 14.85 12.96
CA GLY A 115 -6.72 15.23 14.28
C GLY A 115 -5.74 16.40 14.17
N ALA A 116 -4.99 16.67 15.26
CA ALA A 116 -3.92 17.67 15.24
C ALA A 116 -2.91 17.41 14.12
N GLU A 117 -2.56 16.14 13.93
CA GLU A 117 -1.85 15.66 12.76
C GLU A 117 -2.74 14.66 12.04
N SER A 118 -3.14 15.01 10.80
CA SER A 118 -3.94 14.10 9.98
C SER A 118 -3.03 13.14 9.23
N PHE A 119 -3.44 11.85 9.14
CA PHE A 119 -2.70 10.81 8.45
C PHE A 119 -3.67 9.79 7.83
N TYR A 120 -3.15 8.93 6.96
CA TYR A 120 -3.89 7.77 6.47
C TYR A 120 -3.56 6.52 7.30
N ILE A 121 -4.51 5.59 7.35
CA ILE A 121 -4.29 4.18 7.73
C ILE A 121 -4.33 3.38 6.43
N ASP A 122 -3.32 2.54 6.19
CA ASP A 122 -3.24 1.69 5.01
C ASP A 122 -3.91 0.31 5.20
N GLU A 123 -3.89 -0.52 4.15
CA GLU A 123 -4.45 -1.89 4.18
C GLU A 123 -3.79 -2.80 5.23
N ASP A 124 -2.57 -2.51 5.65
CA ASP A 124 -1.82 -3.26 6.66
C ASP A 124 -2.01 -2.69 8.08
N GLY A 125 -2.83 -1.65 8.24
CA GLY A 125 -3.06 -0.96 9.51
C GLY A 125 -1.93 0.00 9.92
N ILE A 126 -1.03 0.32 8.99
CA ILE A 126 0.14 1.17 9.25
C ILE A 126 -0.22 2.63 8.96
N PRO A 127 0.10 3.56 9.87
CA PRO A 127 -0.04 4.98 9.61
C PRO A 127 0.88 5.43 8.47
N MET A 128 0.34 6.21 7.54
CA MET A 128 1.10 6.86 6.48
C MET A 128 0.75 8.34 6.39
N PRO A 129 1.70 9.24 6.07
CA PRO A 129 1.44 10.67 5.97
C PRO A 129 0.51 10.99 4.80
N LEU A 130 -0.09 12.19 4.84
CA LEU A 130 -0.83 12.70 3.70
C LEU A 130 0.12 12.99 2.54
N SER A 131 -0.34 12.73 1.33
CA SER A 131 0.40 13.09 0.12
C SER A 131 0.08 14.52 -0.31
N PRO A 132 1.08 15.32 -0.71
CA PRO A 132 0.84 16.61 -1.34
C PRO A 132 0.34 16.48 -2.79
N LEU A 133 0.51 15.30 -3.41
CA LEU A 133 0.19 15.07 -4.83
C LEU A 133 -1.23 14.57 -5.03
N TYR A 134 -1.71 13.72 -4.12
CA TYR A 134 -2.99 13.05 -4.27
C TYR A 134 -3.70 12.84 -2.94
N ALA A 135 -4.99 13.17 -2.89
CA ALA A 135 -5.85 12.90 -1.76
C ALA A 135 -6.71 11.65 -2.04
N ALA A 136 -6.50 10.59 -1.27
CA ALA A 136 -7.29 9.37 -1.40
C ALA A 136 -8.74 9.58 -0.99
N ARG A 137 -9.66 8.98 -1.76
CA ARG A 137 -11.09 8.95 -1.45
C ARG A 137 -11.40 7.78 -0.53
N VAL A 138 -11.19 8.00 0.76
CA VAL A 138 -11.38 7.02 1.82
C VAL A 138 -12.23 7.60 2.94
N PRO A 139 -12.88 6.78 3.77
CA PRO A 139 -13.66 7.26 4.90
C PRO A 139 -12.83 8.11 5.85
N LEU A 140 -13.47 9.15 6.42
CA LEU A 140 -12.89 10.03 7.43
C LEU A 140 -13.09 9.45 8.82
N VAL A 141 -12.02 9.34 9.61
CA VAL A 141 -12.07 8.87 10.99
C VAL A 141 -11.81 10.03 11.92
N ASN A 142 -12.75 10.30 12.81
CA ASN A 142 -12.73 11.41 13.77
C ASN A 142 -12.75 10.89 15.22
N GLY A 143 -12.53 11.80 16.19
CA GLY A 143 -12.56 11.49 17.61
C GLY A 143 -11.26 10.86 18.11
N ASP A 144 -11.36 9.96 19.09
CA ASP A 144 -10.18 9.38 19.77
C ASP A 144 -9.56 8.20 18.97
N ALA A 145 -9.52 8.33 17.65
CA ALA A 145 -9.07 7.29 16.71
C ALA A 145 -7.64 6.77 16.99
N LEU A 146 -6.75 7.63 17.50
CA LEU A 146 -5.36 7.25 17.79
C LEU A 146 -5.25 6.14 18.84
N LEU A 147 -6.17 6.10 19.81
CA LEU A 147 -6.19 5.07 20.84
C LEU A 147 -6.73 3.73 20.35
N TYR A 148 -7.44 3.73 19.21
CA TYR A 148 -8.19 2.60 18.69
C TYR A 148 -7.85 2.26 17.23
N VAL A 149 -6.66 2.63 16.75
CA VAL A 149 -6.25 2.43 15.35
C VAL A 149 -6.45 0.98 14.87
N GLY A 150 -6.09 0.00 15.69
CA GLY A 150 -6.27 -1.42 15.36
C GLY A 150 -7.75 -1.82 15.19
N GLN A 151 -8.63 -1.33 16.06
CA GLN A 151 -10.08 -1.60 15.97
C GLN A 151 -10.71 -0.88 14.76
N VAL A 152 -10.28 0.35 14.49
CA VAL A 152 -10.70 1.12 13.31
C VAL A 152 -10.28 0.37 12.03
N HIS A 153 -9.04 -0.11 11.98
CA HIS A 153 -8.52 -0.89 10.85
C HIS A 153 -9.35 -2.16 10.62
N GLU A 154 -9.56 -2.97 11.68
CA GLU A 154 -10.38 -4.17 11.61
C GLU A 154 -11.81 -3.87 11.10
N LEU A 155 -12.45 -2.84 11.67
CA LEU A 155 -13.79 -2.43 11.28
C LEU A 155 -13.84 -2.05 9.79
N ILE A 156 -12.90 -1.24 9.32
CA ILE A 156 -12.86 -0.81 7.92
C ILE A 156 -12.66 -1.98 6.96
N LEU A 157 -11.82 -2.95 7.31
CA LEU A 157 -11.65 -4.16 6.49
C LEU A 157 -12.96 -4.94 6.37
N ILE A 158 -13.70 -5.11 7.48
CA ILE A 158 -15.01 -5.77 7.48
C ILE A 158 -16.01 -4.97 6.63
N LEU A 159 -16.08 -3.66 6.81
CA LEU A 159 -17.02 -2.80 6.08
C LEU A 159 -16.71 -2.76 4.58
N ASN A 160 -15.45 -2.72 4.18
CA ASN A 160 -15.03 -2.72 2.78
C ASN A 160 -15.34 -4.05 2.06
N GLN A 161 -15.40 -5.18 2.79
CA GLN A 161 -15.82 -6.46 2.23
C GLN A 161 -17.35 -6.55 2.04
N ASP A 162 -18.11 -5.72 2.72
CA ASP A 162 -19.57 -5.69 2.59
C ASP A 162 -19.99 -4.83 1.39
N ALA A 163 -20.64 -5.45 0.41
CA ALA A 163 -21.05 -4.80 -0.84
C ALA A 163 -22.03 -3.63 -0.63
N PHE A 164 -22.76 -3.61 0.50
CA PHE A 164 -23.68 -2.50 0.82
C PHE A 164 -22.97 -1.39 1.58
N MET A 165 -22.16 -1.73 2.59
CA MET A 165 -21.51 -0.75 3.48
C MET A 165 -20.30 -0.08 2.84
N GLY A 166 -19.42 -0.83 2.18
CA GLY A 166 -18.16 -0.33 1.63
C GLY A 166 -18.32 0.91 0.74
N PRO A 167 -19.16 0.87 -0.29
CA PRO A 167 -19.36 2.04 -1.17
C PRO A 167 -20.05 3.24 -0.50
N ARG A 168 -20.73 3.02 0.63
CA ARG A 168 -21.53 4.04 1.31
C ARG A 168 -20.86 4.65 2.52
N LEU A 169 -19.83 4.01 3.07
CA LEU A 169 -19.14 4.51 4.26
C LEU A 169 -18.42 5.83 3.96
N VAL A 170 -18.76 6.88 4.72
CA VAL A 170 -18.15 8.21 4.58
C VAL A 170 -17.33 8.56 5.80
N SER A 171 -17.83 8.21 7.01
CA SER A 171 -17.13 8.57 8.24
C SER A 171 -17.28 7.51 9.33
N ILE A 172 -16.30 7.50 10.23
CA ILE A 172 -16.31 6.76 11.49
C ILE A 172 -15.94 7.75 12.58
N THR A 173 -16.77 7.89 13.59
CA THR A 173 -16.45 8.68 14.79
C THR A 173 -16.17 7.72 15.95
N VAL A 174 -15.00 7.87 16.56
CA VAL A 174 -14.53 7.02 17.65
C VAL A 174 -14.72 7.78 18.97
N GLY A 175 -15.52 7.23 19.86
CA GLY A 175 -15.69 7.77 21.21
C GLY A 175 -14.50 7.47 22.12
N ARG A 176 -14.42 8.18 23.27
CA ARG A 176 -13.38 7.97 24.28
C ARG A 176 -13.39 6.56 24.89
N ASP A 177 -14.54 5.93 24.88
CA ASP A 177 -14.79 4.56 25.36
C ASP A 177 -14.61 3.49 24.27
N GLY A 178 -14.10 3.87 23.09
CA GLY A 178 -13.90 2.98 21.94
C GLY A 178 -15.18 2.62 21.18
N GLN A 179 -16.32 3.27 21.48
CA GLN A 179 -17.53 3.08 20.69
C GLN A 179 -17.41 3.76 19.34
N MET A 180 -17.94 3.11 18.32
CA MET A 180 -17.88 3.57 16.94
C MET A 180 -19.25 3.99 16.43
N VAL A 181 -19.29 5.16 15.77
CA VAL A 181 -20.47 5.68 15.09
C VAL A 181 -20.12 5.82 13.61
N LEU A 182 -20.97 5.26 12.74
CA LEU A 182 -20.76 5.27 11.30
C LEU A 182 -21.66 6.31 10.65
N GLY A 183 -21.11 7.06 9.68
CA GLY A 183 -21.84 7.91 8.76
C GLY A 183 -21.82 7.31 7.35
N LEU A 184 -22.99 7.20 6.73
CA LEU A 184 -23.15 6.71 5.38
C LEU A 184 -23.50 7.84 4.41
N ARG A 185 -23.18 7.65 3.14
CA ARG A 185 -23.64 8.50 2.06
C ARG A 185 -25.15 8.34 1.89
N ASP A 186 -25.80 9.40 1.51
CA ASP A 186 -27.24 9.44 1.22
C ASP A 186 -28.15 9.10 2.43
N THR A 187 -27.62 9.26 3.67
CA THR A 187 -28.41 9.11 4.89
C THR A 187 -28.18 10.29 5.83
N ASP A 188 -29.25 10.77 6.47
CA ASP A 188 -29.16 11.86 7.47
C ASP A 188 -28.99 11.34 8.90
N PHE A 189 -29.02 10.04 9.10
CA PHE A 189 -28.87 9.40 10.40
C PHE A 189 -27.47 8.85 10.65
N ALA A 190 -27.06 8.87 11.90
CA ALA A 190 -25.85 8.21 12.35
C ALA A 190 -26.14 6.76 12.79
N ILE A 191 -25.20 5.85 12.55
CA ILE A 191 -25.31 4.44 12.97
C ILE A 191 -24.41 4.22 14.17
N VAL A 192 -24.98 4.05 15.34
CA VAL A 192 -24.26 3.73 16.58
C VAL A 192 -23.94 2.25 16.58
N LEU A 193 -22.75 1.89 16.12
CA LEU A 193 -22.27 0.50 16.07
C LEU A 193 -21.88 0.01 17.49
N GLY A 194 -21.32 0.91 18.32
CA GLY A 194 -20.70 0.56 19.59
C GLY A 194 -19.33 -0.09 19.41
N PRO A 195 -18.92 -1.00 20.30
CA PRO A 195 -17.62 -1.70 20.18
C PRO A 195 -17.59 -2.62 18.96
N VAL A 196 -16.38 -2.87 18.44
CA VAL A 196 -16.12 -3.72 17.24
C VAL A 196 -16.24 -5.20 17.65
N VAL A 197 -17.45 -5.60 17.98
CA VAL A 197 -17.79 -6.97 18.35
C VAL A 197 -19.06 -7.39 17.61
N ARG A 198 -19.06 -8.60 17.06
CA ARG A 198 -20.18 -9.14 16.26
C ARG A 198 -20.64 -8.21 15.14
N VAL A 199 -19.70 -7.57 14.47
CA VAL A 199 -20.00 -6.55 13.45
C VAL A 199 -20.87 -7.10 12.34
N GLN A 200 -20.61 -8.31 11.85
CA GLN A 200 -21.38 -8.91 10.77
C GLN A 200 -22.86 -9.13 11.13
N GLU A 201 -23.16 -9.52 12.37
CA GLU A 201 -24.56 -9.67 12.85
C GLU A 201 -25.24 -8.30 12.91
N LYS A 202 -24.57 -7.31 13.48
CA LYS A 202 -25.06 -5.92 13.53
C LYS A 202 -25.37 -5.37 12.15
N LEU A 203 -24.46 -5.59 11.18
CA LEU A 203 -24.66 -5.16 9.80
C LEU A 203 -25.81 -5.91 9.13
N LYS A 204 -26.00 -7.20 9.41
CA LYS A 204 -27.15 -7.96 8.89
C LYS A 204 -28.48 -7.38 9.38
N ASN A 205 -28.57 -7.10 10.68
CA ASN A 205 -29.77 -6.49 11.29
C ASN A 205 -30.03 -5.08 10.74
N PHE A 206 -28.97 -4.28 10.63
CA PHE A 206 -29.06 -2.94 10.02
C PHE A 206 -29.56 -3.01 8.57
N LYS A 207 -29.01 -3.89 7.74
CA LYS A 207 -29.44 -4.02 6.33
C LYS A 207 -30.90 -4.44 6.20
N ALA A 208 -31.38 -5.36 7.03
CA ALA A 208 -32.78 -5.76 7.05
C ALA A 208 -33.70 -4.59 7.46
N PHE A 209 -33.29 -3.81 8.47
CA PHE A 209 -34.00 -2.61 8.90
C PHE A 209 -33.99 -1.53 7.80
N TYR A 210 -32.85 -1.27 7.20
CA TYR A 210 -32.71 -0.29 6.11
C TYR A 210 -33.59 -0.64 4.91
N GLN A 211 -33.62 -1.91 4.50
CA GLN A 211 -34.48 -2.39 3.40
C GLN A 211 -35.97 -2.15 3.69
N LYS A 212 -36.40 -2.40 4.93
CA LYS A 212 -37.78 -2.13 5.34
C LYS A 212 -38.12 -0.65 5.25
N LEU A 213 -37.24 0.23 5.77
CA LEU A 213 -37.45 1.67 5.71
C LEU A 213 -37.40 2.24 4.28
N ALA A 214 -36.56 1.67 3.44
CA ALA A 214 -36.47 2.09 2.03
C ALA A 214 -37.77 1.77 1.26
N GLN A 215 -38.51 0.73 1.63
CA GLN A 215 -39.79 0.36 1.04
C GLN A 215 -40.93 1.28 1.50
N THR A 216 -40.84 1.86 2.69
CA THR A 216 -41.88 2.71 3.28
C THR A 216 -41.60 4.22 3.11
N GLU A 217 -40.48 4.58 2.45
CA GLU A 217 -40.00 5.97 2.28
C GLU A 217 -39.74 6.73 3.62
N GLU A 218 -39.63 6.02 4.72
CA GLU A 218 -39.47 6.59 6.07
C GLU A 218 -38.03 6.89 6.47
N LEU A 219 -37.05 6.69 5.58
CA LEU A 219 -35.61 6.88 5.87
C LEU A 219 -35.26 8.27 6.43
N LYS A 220 -35.99 9.32 5.96
CA LYS A 220 -35.69 10.71 6.33
C LYS A 220 -36.15 11.12 7.74
N GLY A 221 -36.81 10.24 8.45
CA GLY A 221 -37.38 10.59 9.78
C GLY A 221 -36.49 10.26 10.97
N TYR A 222 -35.37 9.55 10.76
CA TYR A 222 -34.53 9.08 11.84
C TYR A 222 -33.25 9.91 11.96
N LYS A 223 -32.76 10.07 13.22
CA LYS A 223 -31.47 10.72 13.55
C LYS A 223 -30.40 9.73 13.90
N ASN A 224 -30.75 8.68 14.66
CA ASN A 224 -29.82 7.67 15.10
C ASN A 224 -30.40 6.27 14.95
N ILE A 225 -29.55 5.33 14.53
CA ILE A 225 -29.84 3.90 14.47
C ILE A 225 -28.83 3.19 15.36
N ASP A 226 -29.30 2.64 16.49
CA ASP A 226 -28.45 1.99 17.48
C ASP A 226 -28.43 0.47 17.29
N LEU A 227 -27.21 -0.07 17.05
CA LEU A 227 -26.94 -1.49 16.82
C LEU A 227 -26.25 -2.17 18.02
N ARG A 228 -26.16 -1.52 19.18
CA ARG A 228 -25.51 -2.08 20.35
C ARG A 228 -26.31 -3.21 20.98
N TYR A 229 -27.60 -3.21 20.78
CA TYR A 229 -28.51 -4.21 21.35
C TYR A 229 -28.50 -5.52 20.58
N ASN A 230 -28.54 -6.65 21.30
CA ASN A 230 -28.54 -7.95 20.66
C ASN A 230 -29.86 -8.19 19.93
N ASN A 231 -29.76 -8.58 18.65
CA ASN A 231 -30.90 -8.92 17.79
C ASN A 231 -31.96 -7.83 17.63
N GLN A 232 -31.65 -6.58 18.00
CA GLN A 232 -32.56 -5.45 17.89
C GLN A 232 -31.86 -4.28 17.24
N VAL A 233 -32.66 -3.52 16.48
CA VAL A 233 -32.26 -2.22 15.94
C VAL A 233 -33.17 -1.17 16.58
N VAL A 234 -32.58 -0.25 17.33
CA VAL A 234 -33.32 0.85 17.99
C VAL A 234 -33.11 2.11 17.15
N ALA A 235 -34.20 2.66 16.63
CA ALA A 235 -34.18 3.85 15.79
C ALA A 235 -34.84 5.03 16.54
N THR A 236 -34.18 6.18 16.55
CA THR A 236 -34.65 7.42 17.18
C THR A 236 -34.90 8.49 16.14
N LYS A 237 -36.07 9.10 16.18
CA LYS A 237 -36.48 10.22 15.32
C LYS A 237 -35.99 11.55 15.86
#